data_6aabff0e598e1afa19f8ff3d7023e56c
#
_entry.id   6aabff0e598e1afa19f8ff3d7023e56c
#
_cell.length_a   1.000
_cell.length_b   1.000
_cell.length_c   1.000
_cell.angle_alpha   90.00
_cell.angle_beta   90.00
_cell.angle_gamma   90.00
#
_symmetry.space_group_name_H-M   'P 1'
#
loop_
_entity.id
_entity.type
_entity.pdbx_description
1 polymer ?
#
loop_
_entity_poly.entity_id
_entity_poly.type
_entity_poly.pdbx_seq_one_letter_code
_entity_poly.pdbx_strand_id
1 'polypeptide(L)'
;MANVYVGRAGEDGARNQGWLLGHFMPKGDLLHSTDVEVKWGVHPSGQRRAAWATDESRTALLVLIQGSFRIELRDRTIVLTEPGDYVVWGPGEDHSWQAGPVETVVLTVRWPSLPGWRLPVIGTQWS
;
A
#
# COMPACT_ATOMS: atom_id res chain seq x y z
N MET A 1 -4.25 14.01 -28.39
CA MET A 1 -4.66 13.38 -27.14
C MET A 1 -3.53 13.42 -26.13
N ALA A 2 -3.79 14.04 -25.03
CA ALA A 2 -2.76 14.10 -24.00
C ALA A 2 -2.56 12.73 -23.36
N ASN A 3 -1.32 12.35 -23.18
CA ASN A 3 -0.96 11.13 -22.48
C ASN A 3 -0.54 11.50 -21.06
N VAL A 4 -1.44 12.19 -20.36
CA VAL A 4 -1.19 12.73 -19.03
C VAL A 4 -2.45 12.59 -18.19
N TYR A 5 -2.29 12.20 -16.95
CA TYR A 5 -3.36 12.16 -15.97
C TYR A 5 -2.96 13.04 -14.79
N VAL A 6 -3.88 13.88 -14.36
CA VAL A 6 -3.70 14.72 -13.18
C VAL A 6 -4.82 14.39 -12.19
N GLY A 7 -4.46 14.05 -10.96
CA GLY A 7 -5.42 13.68 -9.94
C GLY A 7 -5.03 14.18 -8.57
N ARG A 8 -5.90 13.91 -7.61
CA ARG A 8 -5.66 14.16 -6.19
C ARG A 8 -5.80 12.84 -5.46
N ALA A 9 -4.71 12.41 -4.84
CA ALA A 9 -4.64 11.07 -4.26
C ALA A 9 -5.75 10.80 -3.24
N GLY A 10 -6.08 11.78 -2.40
CA GLY A 10 -7.13 11.60 -1.42
C GLY A 10 -8.51 11.37 -2.04
N GLU A 11 -8.80 12.06 -3.14
CA GLU A 11 -10.09 11.92 -3.83
C GLU A 11 -10.12 10.65 -4.69
N ASP A 12 -9.08 10.44 -5.47
CA ASP A 12 -9.00 9.27 -6.35
C ASP A 12 -8.93 7.98 -5.53
N GLY A 13 -8.15 7.99 -4.46
CA GLY A 13 -8.05 6.85 -3.57
C GLY A 13 -9.36 6.51 -2.89
N ALA A 14 -10.14 7.52 -2.49
CA ALA A 14 -11.44 7.30 -1.86
C ALA A 14 -12.38 6.55 -2.79
N ARG A 15 -12.30 6.79 -4.11
CA ARG A 15 -13.13 6.08 -5.10
C ARG A 15 -12.65 4.66 -5.37
N ASN A 16 -11.38 4.37 -5.14
CA ASN A 16 -10.74 3.11 -5.53
C ASN A 16 -10.08 2.39 -4.36
N GLN A 17 -10.62 2.56 -3.16
CA GLN A 17 -10.11 1.89 -1.95
C GLN A 17 -8.62 2.16 -1.70
N GLY A 18 -8.16 3.35 -2.06
CA GLY A 18 -6.80 3.78 -1.92
C GLY A 18 -5.96 3.64 -3.18
N TRP A 19 -6.40 2.84 -4.15
CA TRP A 19 -5.59 2.54 -5.32
C TRP A 19 -5.54 3.71 -6.30
N LEU A 20 -4.35 4.04 -6.76
CA LEU A 20 -4.13 5.10 -7.74
C LEU A 20 -3.82 4.55 -9.12
N LEU A 21 -3.06 3.47 -9.19
CA LEU A 21 -2.76 2.79 -10.44
C LEU A 21 -2.34 1.34 -10.17
N GLY A 22 -2.44 0.51 -11.18
CA GLY A 22 -2.06 -0.89 -11.10
C GLY A 22 -2.83 -1.75 -12.09
N HIS A 23 -2.71 -3.08 -11.95
CA HIS A 23 -3.33 -4.03 -12.86
C HIS A 23 -4.86 -4.02 -12.80
N PHE A 24 -5.42 -3.54 -11.70
CA PHE A 24 -6.87 -3.49 -11.47
C PHE A 24 -7.56 -2.32 -12.17
N MET A 25 -6.81 -1.39 -12.74
CA MET A 25 -7.37 -0.34 -13.56
C MET A 25 -7.72 -0.89 -14.94
N PRO A 26 -8.69 -0.27 -15.66
CA PRO A 26 -9.08 -0.78 -16.96
C PRO A 26 -7.92 -0.84 -17.95
N LYS A 27 -7.82 -1.91 -18.69
CA LYS A 27 -6.81 -2.04 -19.74
C LYS A 27 -6.98 -0.93 -20.76
N GLY A 28 -5.85 -0.39 -21.22
CA GLY A 28 -5.85 0.74 -22.14
C GLY A 28 -5.87 2.10 -21.45
N ASP A 29 -6.16 2.12 -20.15
CA ASP A 29 -6.08 3.32 -19.35
C ASP A 29 -4.63 3.61 -19.01
N LEU A 30 -4.27 4.90 -18.93
CA LEU A 30 -2.91 5.30 -18.56
C LEU A 30 -2.54 4.79 -17.16
N LEU A 31 -3.52 4.64 -16.28
CA LEU A 31 -3.30 4.18 -14.90
C LEU A 31 -3.20 2.65 -14.78
N HIS A 32 -3.40 1.93 -15.89
CA HIS A 32 -3.22 0.48 -15.88
C HIS A 32 -1.75 0.13 -16.01
N SER A 33 -1.25 -0.71 -15.12
CA SER A 33 0.13 -1.20 -15.19
C SER A 33 0.21 -2.58 -14.56
N THR A 34 1.00 -3.45 -15.16
CA THR A 34 1.37 -4.73 -14.55
C THR A 34 2.77 -4.67 -13.94
N ASP A 35 3.46 -3.56 -14.11
CA ASP A 35 4.80 -3.38 -13.57
C ASP A 35 4.81 -2.87 -12.14
N VAL A 36 3.82 -2.06 -11.80
CA VAL A 36 3.79 -1.38 -10.50
C VAL A 36 2.35 -1.09 -10.09
N GLU A 37 2.11 -1.06 -8.80
CA GLU A 37 0.84 -0.60 -8.26
C GLU A 37 1.11 0.39 -7.13
N VAL A 38 0.26 1.39 -7.01
CA VAL A 38 0.43 2.49 -6.06
C VAL A 38 -0.86 2.70 -5.30
N LYS A 39 -0.75 2.79 -3.98
CA LYS A 39 -1.89 2.98 -3.08
C LYS A 39 -1.66 4.17 -2.18
N TRP A 40 -2.68 4.99 -2.03
CA TRP A 40 -2.72 6.08 -1.07
C TRP A 40 -3.57 5.63 0.11
N GLY A 41 -2.92 5.31 1.22
CA GLY A 41 -3.62 4.79 2.39
C GLY A 41 -3.88 5.88 3.42
N VAL A 42 -5.15 6.05 3.79
CA VAL A 42 -5.55 6.94 4.88
C VAL A 42 -6.08 6.07 6.01
N HIS A 43 -5.44 6.13 7.15
CA HIS A 43 -5.73 5.25 8.27
C HIS A 43 -6.15 6.05 9.49
N PRO A 44 -7.33 5.76 10.06
CA PRO A 44 -7.72 6.38 11.32
C PRO A 44 -6.72 6.04 12.43
N SER A 45 -6.69 6.88 13.45
CA SER A 45 -5.87 6.65 14.64
C SER A 45 -6.00 5.21 15.14
N GLY A 46 -4.88 4.54 15.32
CA GLY A 46 -4.82 3.21 15.89
C GLY A 46 -5.29 2.06 15.01
N GLN A 47 -5.70 2.36 13.78
CA GLN A 47 -6.14 1.29 12.87
C GLN A 47 -5.04 0.28 12.66
N ARG A 48 -5.40 -0.99 12.68
CA ARG A 48 -4.43 -2.06 12.48
C ARG A 48 -4.95 -3.06 11.45
N ARG A 49 -4.02 -3.75 10.83
CA ARG A 49 -4.37 -4.81 9.89
C ARG A 49 -5.01 -5.97 10.65
N ALA A 50 -6.10 -6.52 10.09
CA ALA A 50 -6.84 -7.60 10.73
C ALA A 50 -6.04 -8.91 10.79
N ALA A 51 -5.20 -9.14 9.79
CA ALA A 51 -4.40 -10.37 9.70
C ALA A 51 -3.06 -10.07 9.08
N TRP A 52 -2.07 -10.94 9.33
CA TRP A 52 -0.76 -10.84 8.69
C TRP A 52 -0.87 -11.12 7.20
N ALA A 53 -0.14 -10.33 6.40
CA ALA A 53 0.03 -10.64 5.00
C ALA A 53 1.13 -11.69 4.88
N THR A 54 0.84 -12.78 4.19
CA THR A 54 1.77 -13.90 4.05
C THR A 54 1.90 -14.31 2.59
N ASP A 55 3.00 -14.97 2.27
CA ASP A 55 3.25 -15.53 0.94
C ASP A 55 3.09 -14.51 -0.19
N GLU A 56 3.52 -13.30 0.07
CA GLU A 56 3.43 -12.23 -0.91
C GLU A 56 4.64 -12.28 -1.84
N SER A 57 4.38 -12.26 -3.14
CA SER A 57 5.43 -12.39 -4.16
C SER A 57 6.00 -11.06 -4.61
N ARG A 58 5.49 -9.96 -4.06
CA ARG A 58 5.89 -8.61 -4.48
C ARG A 58 6.91 -7.99 -3.54
N THR A 59 7.68 -7.07 -4.08
CA THR A 59 8.45 -6.13 -3.28
C THR A 59 7.59 -4.92 -3.01
N ALA A 60 7.67 -4.38 -1.81
CA ALA A 60 6.87 -3.23 -1.40
C ALA A 60 7.74 -2.13 -0.80
N LEU A 61 7.41 -0.91 -1.15
CA LEU A 61 7.97 0.29 -0.52
C LEU A 61 6.81 1.05 0.11
N LEU A 62 6.95 1.41 1.38
CA LEU A 62 5.94 2.19 2.09
C LEU A 62 6.59 3.44 2.63
N VAL A 63 6.02 4.60 2.28
CA VAL A 63 6.53 5.92 2.68
C VAL A 63 5.50 6.58 3.58
N LEU A 64 5.94 7.08 4.72
CA LEU A 64 5.09 7.86 5.61
C LEU A 64 4.91 9.27 5.05
N ILE A 65 3.65 9.69 4.90
CA ILE A 65 3.30 11.04 4.44
C ILE A 65 2.96 11.93 5.64
N GLN A 66 2.15 11.41 6.56
CA GLN A 66 1.84 12.11 7.82
C GLN A 66 1.44 11.12 8.89
N GLY A 67 1.59 11.53 10.15
CA GLY A 67 1.29 10.67 11.28
C GLY A 67 2.45 9.79 11.66
N SER A 68 2.17 8.58 12.10
CA SER A 68 3.19 7.57 12.38
C SER A 68 2.64 6.19 12.07
N PHE A 69 3.54 5.26 11.71
CA PHE A 69 3.12 3.97 11.22
C PHE A 69 4.10 2.90 11.67
N ARG A 70 3.57 1.81 12.21
CA ARG A 70 4.38 0.69 12.66
C ARG A 70 4.20 -0.47 11.68
N ILE A 71 5.32 -0.99 11.18
CA ILE A 71 5.36 -2.18 10.34
C ILE A 71 5.94 -3.30 11.18
N GLU A 72 5.20 -4.39 11.29
CA GLU A 72 5.63 -5.57 12.02
C GLU A 72 6.10 -6.63 11.04
N LEU A 73 7.34 -7.05 11.16
CA LEU A 73 7.93 -8.16 10.42
C LEU A 73 8.18 -9.29 11.41
N ARG A 74 8.44 -10.49 10.91
CA ARG A 74 8.64 -11.65 11.81
C ARG A 74 9.81 -11.49 12.75
N ASP A 75 10.88 -10.84 12.28
CA ASP A 75 12.11 -10.71 13.04
C ASP A 75 12.29 -9.33 13.68
N ARG A 76 11.43 -8.35 13.36
CA ARG A 76 11.58 -7.02 13.92
C ARG A 76 10.36 -6.14 13.66
N THR A 77 10.28 -5.05 14.40
CA THR A 77 9.28 -4.02 14.23
C THR A 77 9.97 -2.72 13.81
N ILE A 78 9.38 -2.04 12.84
CA ILE A 78 9.89 -0.77 12.34
C ILE A 78 8.83 0.29 12.58
N VAL A 79 9.23 1.45 13.12
CA VAL A 79 8.32 2.56 13.36
C VAL A 79 8.76 3.74 12.51
N LEU A 80 7.85 4.20 11.66
CA LEU A 80 8.07 5.38 10.84
C LEU A 80 7.42 6.56 11.55
N THR A 81 8.18 7.62 11.82
CA THR A 81 7.72 8.73 12.65
C THR A 81 7.78 10.09 11.96
N GLU A 82 8.60 10.24 10.93
CA GLU A 82 8.76 11.51 10.24
C GLU A 82 8.29 11.40 8.80
N PRO A 83 7.63 12.42 8.25
CA PRO A 83 7.27 12.40 6.83
C PRO A 83 8.50 12.13 5.97
N GLY A 84 8.37 11.17 5.08
CA GLY A 84 9.46 10.73 4.23
C GLY A 84 10.20 9.51 4.74
N ASP A 85 10.00 9.10 5.99
CA ASP A 85 10.52 7.81 6.45
C ASP A 85 9.91 6.70 5.60
N TYR A 86 10.69 5.70 5.26
CA TYR A 86 10.19 4.61 4.44
C TYR A 86 10.84 3.28 4.78
N VAL A 87 10.18 2.22 4.35
CA VAL A 87 10.69 0.87 4.52
C VAL A 87 10.42 0.09 3.23
N VAL A 88 11.31 -0.82 2.89
CA VAL A 88 11.15 -1.72 1.74
C VAL A 88 11.26 -3.14 2.25
N TRP A 89 10.33 -4.01 1.84
CA TRP A 89 10.44 -5.43 2.11
C TRP A 89 10.24 -6.22 0.82
N GLY A 90 10.99 -7.31 0.73
CA GLY A 90 11.02 -8.15 -0.46
C GLY A 90 9.98 -9.27 -0.44
N PRO A 91 9.96 -10.08 -1.49
CA PRO A 91 9.04 -11.21 -1.57
C PRO A 91 9.22 -12.17 -0.40
N GLY A 92 8.12 -12.71 0.09
CA GLY A 92 8.13 -13.69 1.16
C GLY A 92 8.20 -13.12 2.56
N GLU A 93 8.35 -11.81 2.72
CA GLU A 93 8.36 -11.19 4.05
C GLU A 93 6.94 -11.03 4.56
N ASP A 94 6.58 -11.83 5.54
CA ASP A 94 5.29 -11.70 6.20
C ASP A 94 5.27 -10.39 6.98
N HIS A 95 4.14 -9.70 6.92
CA HIS A 95 4.05 -8.40 7.58
C HIS A 95 2.65 -8.07 8.06
N SER A 96 2.59 -7.14 9.01
CA SER A 96 1.37 -6.51 9.47
C SER A 96 1.69 -5.04 9.75
N TRP A 97 0.69 -4.27 10.17
CA TRP A 97 0.92 -2.86 10.46
C TRP A 97 -0.12 -2.31 11.42
N GLN A 98 0.23 -1.18 12.03
CA GLN A 98 -0.69 -0.43 12.87
C GLN A 98 -0.38 1.06 12.73
N ALA A 99 -1.42 1.85 12.51
CA ALA A 99 -1.32 3.31 12.51
C ALA A 99 -1.11 3.80 13.94
N GLY A 100 -0.42 4.93 14.07
CA GLY A 100 -0.17 5.55 15.36
C GLY A 100 -1.39 6.26 15.93
N PRO A 101 -1.20 7.10 16.93
CA PRO A 101 -2.31 7.69 17.69
C PRO A 101 -3.04 8.84 16.98
N VAL A 102 -2.61 9.20 15.78
CA VAL A 102 -3.26 10.22 14.97
C VAL A 102 -3.57 9.65 13.59
N GLU A 103 -4.43 10.32 12.83
CA GLU A 103 -4.69 9.92 11.45
C GLU A 103 -3.38 9.86 10.69
N THR A 104 -3.17 8.77 9.98
CA THR A 104 -1.90 8.49 9.31
C THR A 104 -2.13 8.29 7.83
N VAL A 105 -1.26 8.87 7.02
CA VAL A 105 -1.30 8.70 5.57
C VAL A 105 0.02 8.09 5.13
N VAL A 106 -0.07 7.03 4.33
CA VAL A 106 1.09 6.34 3.77
C VAL A 106 0.91 6.15 2.28
N LEU A 107 2.01 6.19 1.55
CA LEU A 107 2.04 5.84 0.13
C LEU A 107 2.72 4.49 0.02
N THR A 108 2.04 3.54 -0.60
CA THR A 108 2.59 2.21 -0.82
C THR A 108 2.80 1.97 -2.30
N VAL A 109 3.98 1.52 -2.68
CA VAL A 109 4.33 1.15 -4.05
C VAL A 109 4.75 -0.31 -4.02
N ARG A 110 4.15 -1.13 -4.88
CA ARG A 110 4.47 -2.56 -4.96
C ARG A 110 4.74 -2.96 -6.39
N TRP A 111 5.65 -3.90 -6.57
CA TRP A 111 5.99 -4.41 -7.88
C TRP A 111 6.35 -5.88 -7.83
N PRO A 112 5.93 -6.68 -8.85
CA PRO A 112 5.06 -6.29 -9.96
C PRO A 112 3.60 -6.14 -9.52
N SER A 113 2.74 -5.60 -10.40
CA SER A 113 1.30 -5.53 -10.16
C SER A 113 0.63 -6.64 -10.97
N LEU A 114 0.31 -7.73 -10.31
CA LEU A 114 -0.25 -8.91 -10.95
C LEU A 114 -1.43 -9.46 -10.14
N PRO A 115 -2.48 -9.94 -10.81
CA PRO A 115 -3.55 -10.64 -10.10
C PRO A 115 -3.03 -11.95 -9.53
N GLY A 116 -3.61 -12.42 -8.43
CA GLY A 116 -3.23 -13.68 -7.83
C GLY A 116 -1.85 -13.70 -7.20
N TRP A 117 -1.31 -12.54 -6.86
CA TRP A 117 0.03 -12.38 -6.29
C TRP A 117 0.21 -13.05 -4.93
N ARG A 118 -0.87 -13.47 -4.32
CA ARG A 118 -0.79 -14.20 -3.05
C ARG A 118 -1.98 -15.15 -2.94
N LEU A 119 -1.90 -16.03 -1.96
CA LEU A 119 -2.99 -16.96 -1.67
C LEU A 119 -4.21 -16.20 -1.17
N PRO A 120 -5.43 -16.62 -1.55
CA PRO A 120 -6.66 -15.99 -1.07
C PRO A 120 -6.74 -16.07 0.45
N VAL A 121 -7.10 -14.97 1.09
CA VAL A 121 -7.32 -14.90 2.53
C VAL A 121 -8.65 -14.19 2.74
N ILE A 122 -9.56 -14.81 3.46
CA ILE A 122 -10.85 -14.21 3.76
C ILE A 122 -10.63 -12.95 4.59
N GLY A 123 -11.30 -11.86 4.23
CA GLY A 123 -11.17 -10.60 4.93
C GLY A 123 -9.85 -9.89 4.67
N THR A 124 -9.20 -10.22 3.57
CA THR A 124 -7.93 -9.60 3.20
C THR A 124 -8.03 -8.09 3.12
N GLN A 125 -7.07 -7.42 3.74
CA GLN A 125 -6.89 -5.99 3.66
C GLN A 125 -5.73 -5.69 2.74
N TRP A 126 -5.92 -4.70 1.90
CA TRP A 126 -4.85 -4.20 1.03
C TRP A 126 -4.09 -3.12 1.77
N SER A 127 -2.81 -3.18 1.80
CA SER A 127 -2.01 -2.14 2.45
C SER A 127 -0.86 -1.72 1.60
#